data_17aef2fa5b483340b7b4303417d4eb3e
#
_entry.id   17aef2fa5b483340b7b4303417d4eb3e
#
_cell.length_a   1.000
_cell.length_b   1.000
_cell.length_c   1.000
_cell.angle_alpha   90.00
_cell.angle_beta   90.00
_cell.angle_gamma   90.00
#
_symmetry.space_group_name_H-M   'P 1'
#
loop_
_entity.id
_entity.type
_entity.pdbx_description
1 polymer ?
#
loop_
_entity_poly.entity_id
_entity_poly.type
_entity_poly.pdbx_seq_one_letter_code
_entity_poly.pdbx_strand_id
1 'polypeptide(L)'
;MNYRLRPTTVKAIARVFTQLDYKALGPVYCYEGGDEFWRAKRGPSQRLGLAIANALRRHLATGGRSLYVGAGVAELPILLMETLDLGRAVEPYNLRRSEVAVLNHACRALPVRFLARDAAGARGRFDHLWMVSVLNDPERFPDLSPLSYGN
;
A
#
# COMPACT_ATOMS: atom_id res chain seq x y z
N MET A 1 -21.41 -17.40 -0.05
CA MET A 1 -20.21 -16.87 0.63
C MET A 1 -20.20 -15.35 0.55
N ASN A 2 -20.00 -14.67 1.67
CA ASN A 2 -19.93 -13.22 1.68
C ASN A 2 -18.50 -12.78 1.32
N TYR A 3 -18.29 -12.28 0.11
CA TYR A 3 -16.97 -11.85 -0.39
C TYR A 3 -16.59 -10.41 0.03
N ARG A 4 -17.40 -9.77 0.87
CA ARG A 4 -17.08 -8.44 1.39
C ARG A 4 -16.04 -8.53 2.50
N LEU A 5 -15.23 -7.47 2.63
CA LEU A 5 -14.30 -7.32 3.75
C LEU A 5 -15.06 -7.41 5.08
N ARG A 6 -14.42 -8.00 6.09
CA ARG A 6 -14.96 -7.99 7.45
C ARG A 6 -15.11 -6.56 7.95
N PRO A 7 -16.17 -6.22 8.69
CA PRO A 7 -16.35 -4.89 9.26
C PRO A 7 -15.16 -4.42 10.11
N THR A 8 -14.50 -5.34 10.80
CA THR A 8 -13.29 -5.08 11.59
C THR A 8 -12.12 -4.64 10.71
N THR A 9 -11.95 -5.24 9.55
CA THR A 9 -10.92 -4.87 8.57
C THR A 9 -11.19 -3.51 7.96
N VAL A 10 -12.44 -3.22 7.59
CA VAL A 10 -12.84 -1.89 7.09
C VAL A 10 -12.56 -0.81 8.15
N LYS A 11 -12.88 -1.06 9.42
CA LYS A 11 -12.56 -0.14 10.53
C LYS A 11 -11.05 0.03 10.72
N ALA A 12 -10.28 -1.05 10.61
CA ALA A 12 -8.82 -0.98 10.70
C ALA A 12 -8.21 -0.13 9.58
N ILE A 13 -8.67 -0.31 8.34
CA ILE A 13 -8.26 0.51 7.19
C ILE A 13 -8.60 1.99 7.44
N ALA A 14 -9.82 2.30 7.82
CA ALA A 14 -10.23 3.67 8.12
C ALA A 14 -9.36 4.30 9.22
N ARG A 15 -9.07 3.55 10.28
CA ARG A 15 -8.19 3.99 11.37
C ARG A 15 -6.78 4.28 10.89
N VAL A 16 -6.18 3.41 10.06
CA VAL A 16 -4.85 3.64 9.51
C VAL A 16 -4.83 4.93 8.69
N PHE A 17 -5.80 5.14 7.79
CA PHE A 17 -5.91 6.38 7.01
C PHE A 17 -6.09 7.64 7.88
N THR A 18 -6.73 7.53 9.03
CA THR A 18 -6.83 8.63 10.00
C THR A 18 -5.51 8.90 10.72
N GLN A 19 -4.68 7.88 10.90
CA GLN A 19 -3.41 7.96 11.64
C GLN A 19 -2.19 8.31 10.76
N LEU A 20 -2.36 8.35 9.43
CA LEU A 20 -1.29 8.76 8.51
C LEU A 20 -0.91 10.22 8.75
N ASP A 21 0.39 10.47 8.84
CA ASP A 21 0.94 11.83 8.83
C ASP A 21 1.04 12.34 7.39
N TYR A 22 -0.03 12.95 6.92
CA TYR A 22 -0.11 13.48 5.55
C TYR A 22 0.87 14.64 5.30
N LYS A 23 1.23 15.38 6.33
CA LYS A 23 2.23 16.44 6.22
C LYS A 23 3.60 15.84 5.91
N ALA A 24 3.98 14.79 6.63
CA ALA A 24 5.24 14.09 6.37
C ALA A 24 5.24 13.34 5.02
N LEU A 25 4.07 12.89 4.54
CA LEU A 25 3.93 12.25 3.23
C LEU A 25 3.94 13.23 2.05
N GLY A 26 3.67 14.50 2.29
CA GLY A 26 3.61 15.51 1.25
C GLY A 26 4.83 15.53 0.34
N PRO A 27 6.06 15.66 0.88
CA PRO A 27 7.29 15.68 0.09
C PRO A 27 7.57 14.39 -0.68
N VAL A 28 6.94 13.27 -0.29
CA VAL A 28 7.11 11.97 -0.96
C VAL A 28 6.31 11.90 -2.26
N TYR A 29 5.11 12.50 -2.27
CA TYR A 29 4.16 12.37 -3.38
C TYR A 29 4.02 13.64 -4.21
N CYS A 30 4.39 14.78 -3.66
CA CYS A 30 4.31 16.08 -4.34
C CYS A 30 5.49 16.94 -3.95
N TYR A 31 6.15 17.51 -4.94
CA TYR A 31 7.20 18.53 -4.72
C TYR A 31 6.61 19.83 -4.17
N GLU A 32 5.33 20.08 -4.41
CA GLU A 32 4.62 21.28 -3.99
C GLU A 32 3.30 20.92 -3.28
N GLY A 33 3.02 21.50 -2.12
CA GLY A 33 1.71 21.48 -1.50
C GLY A 33 1.20 20.13 -1.01
N GLY A 34 2.04 19.30 -0.40
CA GLY A 34 1.68 17.96 0.03
C GLY A 34 0.40 17.85 0.86
N ASP A 35 0.13 18.83 1.74
CA ASP A 35 -1.10 18.87 2.53
C ASP A 35 -2.35 19.05 1.66
N GLU A 36 -2.28 19.88 0.63
CA GLU A 36 -3.40 20.08 -0.31
C GLU A 36 -3.67 18.85 -1.14
N PHE A 37 -2.61 18.21 -1.65
CA PHE A 37 -2.75 16.96 -2.37
C PHE A 37 -3.53 15.92 -1.54
N TRP A 38 -3.11 15.70 -0.32
CA TRP A 38 -3.74 14.69 0.53
C TRP A 38 -5.12 15.10 1.02
N ARG A 39 -5.39 16.39 1.22
CA ARG A 39 -6.73 16.88 1.53
C ARG A 39 -7.75 16.46 0.47
N ALA A 40 -7.37 16.52 -0.81
CA ALA A 40 -8.21 16.12 -1.92
C ALA A 40 -8.21 14.61 -2.18
N LYS A 41 -7.05 13.93 -2.02
CA LYS A 41 -6.82 12.56 -2.52
C LYS A 41 -7.01 11.45 -1.48
N ARG A 42 -6.87 11.73 -0.18
CA ARG A 42 -6.97 10.68 0.86
C ARG A 42 -8.29 9.91 0.82
N GLY A 43 -9.41 10.61 0.71
CA GLY A 43 -10.73 9.99 0.64
C GLY A 43 -10.94 9.14 -0.61
N PRO A 44 -10.72 9.69 -1.81
CA PRO A 44 -10.73 8.90 -3.06
C PRO A 44 -9.79 7.70 -3.03
N SER A 45 -8.55 7.85 -2.54
CA SER A 45 -7.57 6.75 -2.44
C SER A 45 -8.05 5.63 -1.52
N GLN A 46 -8.61 5.98 -0.36
CA GLN A 46 -9.18 5.00 0.56
C GLN A 46 -10.35 4.25 -0.06
N ARG A 47 -11.28 4.97 -0.72
CA ARG A 47 -12.46 4.35 -1.37
C ARG A 47 -12.05 3.43 -2.51
N LEU A 48 -11.14 3.87 -3.38
CA LEU A 48 -10.62 3.06 -4.47
C LEU A 48 -9.94 1.80 -3.94
N GLY A 49 -9.05 1.94 -2.96
CA GLY A 49 -8.35 0.82 -2.33
C GLY A 49 -9.30 -0.17 -1.68
N LEU A 50 -10.35 0.30 -1.00
CA LEU A 50 -11.41 -0.57 -0.45
C LEU A 50 -12.19 -1.31 -1.54
N ALA A 51 -12.51 -0.65 -2.65
CA ALA A 51 -13.20 -1.28 -3.77
C ALA A 51 -12.33 -2.40 -4.40
N ILE A 52 -11.05 -2.12 -4.62
CA ILE A 52 -10.07 -3.09 -5.13
C ILE A 52 -9.91 -4.26 -4.16
N ALA A 53 -9.72 -3.99 -2.87
CA ALA A 53 -9.59 -5.04 -1.85
C ALA A 53 -10.83 -5.95 -1.79
N ASN A 54 -12.05 -5.37 -1.86
CA ASN A 54 -13.29 -6.17 -1.93
C ASN A 54 -13.35 -7.06 -3.19
N ALA A 55 -12.94 -6.52 -4.34
CA ALA A 55 -12.94 -7.27 -5.60
C ALA A 55 -11.93 -8.43 -5.56
N LEU A 56 -10.72 -8.16 -5.05
CA LEU A 56 -9.62 -9.13 -5.02
C LEU A 56 -9.79 -10.24 -3.96
N ARG A 57 -10.44 -9.93 -2.84
CA ARG A 57 -10.59 -10.87 -1.71
C ARG A 57 -11.08 -12.26 -2.13
N ARG A 58 -11.99 -12.33 -3.09
CA ARG A 58 -12.56 -13.61 -3.60
C ARG A 58 -11.60 -14.41 -4.47
N HIS A 59 -10.55 -13.80 -4.97
CA HIS A 59 -9.58 -14.43 -5.87
C HIS A 59 -8.30 -14.88 -5.16
N LEU A 60 -8.11 -14.48 -3.90
CA LEU A 60 -6.94 -14.80 -3.12
C LEU A 60 -7.25 -15.92 -2.12
N ALA A 61 -6.35 -16.89 -2.03
CA ALA A 61 -6.44 -17.95 -1.04
C ALA A 61 -6.15 -17.41 0.38
N THR A 62 -6.72 -18.05 1.39
CA THR A 62 -6.37 -17.84 2.79
C THR A 62 -4.98 -18.40 3.11
N GLY A 63 -4.26 -17.76 4.00
CA GLY A 63 -2.88 -18.14 4.34
C GLY A 63 -1.90 -17.86 3.21
N GLY A 64 -0.66 -18.33 3.36
CA GLY A 64 0.41 -18.11 2.38
C GLY A 64 1.13 -16.78 2.57
N ARG A 65 1.96 -16.39 1.59
CA ARG A 65 2.84 -15.21 1.66
C ARG A 65 2.69 -14.34 0.43
N SER A 66 2.70 -13.03 0.65
CA SER A 66 2.64 -12.01 -0.42
C SER A 66 3.79 -11.03 -0.29
N LEU A 67 4.44 -10.74 -1.41
CA LEU A 67 5.48 -9.71 -1.52
C LEU A 67 4.89 -8.47 -2.17
N TYR A 68 5.11 -7.32 -1.55
CA TYR A 68 4.74 -6.02 -2.10
C TYR A 68 5.99 -5.22 -2.44
N VAL A 69 6.14 -4.85 -3.70
CA VAL A 69 7.26 -4.05 -4.20
C VAL A 69 6.80 -2.59 -4.35
N GLY A 70 7.48 -1.68 -3.67
CA GLY A 70 7.15 -0.27 -3.70
C GLY A 70 5.84 0.08 -3.00
N ALA A 71 5.47 -0.70 -1.97
CA ALA A 71 4.21 -0.50 -1.24
C ALA A 71 4.14 0.85 -0.54
N GLY A 72 3.07 1.58 -0.79
CA GLY A 72 2.78 2.89 -0.20
C GLY A 72 1.35 2.98 0.34
N VAL A 73 0.83 4.20 0.38
CA VAL A 73 -0.53 4.47 0.90
C VAL A 73 -1.61 3.77 0.07
N ALA A 74 -1.44 3.68 -1.24
CA ALA A 74 -2.43 3.10 -2.14
C ALA A 74 -2.64 1.60 -1.90
N GLU A 75 -1.59 0.87 -1.51
CA GLU A 75 -1.61 -0.56 -1.28
C GLU A 75 -2.17 -0.94 0.10
N LEU A 76 -2.27 0.00 1.04
CA LEU A 76 -2.74 -0.26 2.42
C LEU A 76 -4.04 -1.08 2.49
N PRO A 77 -5.12 -0.74 1.76
CA PRO A 77 -6.37 -1.50 1.87
C PRO A 77 -6.23 -2.96 1.43
N ILE A 78 -5.47 -3.23 0.36
CA ILE A 78 -5.27 -4.59 -0.16
C ILE A 78 -4.40 -5.39 0.82
N LEU A 79 -3.30 -4.81 1.26
CA LEU A 79 -2.36 -5.39 2.21
C LEU A 79 -3.04 -5.73 3.54
N LEU A 80 -3.86 -4.82 4.06
CA LEU A 80 -4.62 -5.07 5.30
C LEU A 80 -5.73 -6.11 5.11
N MET A 81 -6.35 -6.18 3.95
CA MET A 81 -7.28 -7.24 3.60
C MET A 81 -6.56 -8.60 3.60
N GLU A 82 -5.41 -8.73 2.94
CA GLU A 82 -4.65 -9.99 2.94
C GLU A 82 -4.26 -10.40 4.36
N THR A 83 -3.75 -9.47 5.16
CA THR A 83 -3.31 -9.76 6.52
C THR A 83 -4.47 -10.11 7.46
N LEU A 84 -5.50 -9.25 7.48
CA LEU A 84 -6.56 -9.33 8.49
C LEU A 84 -7.69 -10.28 8.09
N ASP A 85 -8.08 -10.31 6.81
CA ASP A 85 -9.18 -11.16 6.34
C ASP A 85 -8.74 -12.55 5.93
N LEU A 86 -7.57 -12.66 5.29
CA LEU A 86 -7.09 -13.89 4.71
C LEU A 86 -5.98 -14.55 5.53
N GLY A 87 -5.48 -13.91 6.59
CA GLY A 87 -4.42 -14.43 7.46
C GLY A 87 -3.11 -14.69 6.70
N ARG A 88 -2.83 -13.90 5.66
CA ARG A 88 -1.60 -14.02 4.88
C ARG A 88 -0.45 -13.27 5.52
N ALA A 89 0.74 -13.83 5.41
CA ALA A 89 1.97 -13.11 5.76
C ALA A 89 2.33 -12.15 4.62
N VAL A 90 2.38 -10.85 4.90
CA VAL A 90 2.71 -9.83 3.92
C VAL A 90 4.08 -9.22 4.20
N GLU A 91 4.87 -9.04 3.16
CA GLU A 91 6.18 -8.39 3.23
C GLU A 91 6.19 -7.15 2.32
N PRO A 92 5.82 -5.98 2.84
CA PRO A 92 5.81 -4.73 2.07
C PRO A 92 7.18 -4.05 2.11
N TYR A 93 7.76 -3.85 0.94
CA TYR A 93 9.03 -3.18 0.72
C TYR A 93 8.82 -1.80 0.09
N ASN A 94 9.57 -0.82 0.57
CA ASN A 94 9.62 0.51 -0.03
C ASN A 94 11.01 1.11 0.22
N LEU A 95 11.55 1.79 -0.77
CA LEU A 95 12.89 2.40 -0.68
C LEU A 95 12.90 3.72 0.09
N ARG A 96 11.76 4.40 0.18
CA ARG A 96 11.65 5.72 0.82
C ARG A 96 11.49 5.57 2.33
N ARG A 97 12.57 5.73 3.07
CA ARG A 97 12.60 5.56 4.53
C ARG A 97 11.61 6.44 5.27
N SER A 98 11.41 7.67 4.81
CA SER A 98 10.45 8.62 5.39
C SER A 98 9.00 8.12 5.26
N GLU A 99 8.63 7.59 4.10
CA GLU A 99 7.32 6.98 3.87
C GLU A 99 7.13 5.74 4.74
N VAL A 100 8.12 4.86 4.79
CA VAL A 100 8.09 3.65 5.63
C VAL A 100 7.88 3.99 7.10
N ALA A 101 8.52 5.06 7.60
CA ALA A 101 8.34 5.51 8.98
C ALA A 101 6.88 5.92 9.26
N VAL A 102 6.27 6.68 8.37
CA VAL A 102 4.85 7.10 8.47
C VAL A 102 3.91 5.90 8.41
N LEU A 103 4.11 4.99 7.44
CA LEU A 103 3.30 3.78 7.28
C LEU A 103 3.39 2.86 8.50
N ASN A 104 4.59 2.62 9.01
CA ASN A 104 4.79 1.81 10.22
C ASN A 104 4.18 2.46 11.46
N HIS A 105 4.25 3.78 11.59
CA HIS A 105 3.59 4.48 12.68
C HIS A 105 2.07 4.31 12.62
N ALA A 106 1.47 4.49 11.47
CA ALA A 106 0.03 4.31 11.28
C ALA A 106 -0.43 2.86 11.50
N CYS A 107 0.41 1.88 11.13
CA CYS A 107 0.11 0.45 11.27
C CYS A 107 0.60 -0.17 12.59
N ARG A 108 1.13 0.60 13.55
CA ARG A 108 1.81 0.07 14.76
C ARG A 108 1.00 -0.90 15.62
N ALA A 109 -0.34 -0.84 15.54
CA ALA A 109 -1.25 -1.74 16.26
C ALA A 109 -1.70 -2.95 15.43
N LEU A 110 -1.14 -3.14 14.23
CA LEU A 110 -1.50 -4.20 13.29
C LEU A 110 -0.30 -5.10 13.02
N PRO A 111 -0.51 -6.36 12.64
CA PRO A 111 0.57 -7.31 12.34
C PRO A 111 1.17 -7.06 10.94
N VAL A 112 1.54 -5.82 10.65
CA VAL A 112 2.11 -5.38 9.38
C VAL A 112 3.29 -4.47 9.66
N ARG A 113 4.42 -4.73 8.98
CA ARG A 113 5.63 -3.93 9.08
C ARG A 113 6.24 -3.71 7.70
N PHE A 114 6.30 -2.46 7.28
CA PHE A 114 6.98 -2.03 6.06
C PHE A 114 8.50 -2.07 6.25
N LEU A 115 9.21 -2.47 5.20
CA LEU A 115 10.66 -2.62 5.18
C LEU A 115 11.28 -1.56 4.27
N ALA A 116 12.15 -0.71 4.84
CA ALA A 116 12.85 0.36 4.13
C ALA A 116 14.07 -0.18 3.40
N ARG A 117 13.86 -1.05 2.40
CA ARG A 117 14.94 -1.69 1.61
C ARG A 117 14.43 -2.20 0.28
N ASP A 118 15.37 -2.58 -0.59
CA ASP A 118 15.05 -3.14 -1.90
C ASP A 118 14.38 -4.52 -1.76
N ALA A 119 13.28 -4.71 -2.49
CA ALA A 119 12.57 -5.98 -2.55
C ALA A 119 13.39 -7.09 -3.25
N ALA A 120 14.40 -6.76 -4.05
CA ALA A 120 15.33 -7.72 -4.61
C ALA A 120 16.08 -8.52 -3.53
N GLY A 121 16.15 -8.00 -2.31
CA GLY A 121 16.68 -8.67 -1.14
C GLY A 121 15.72 -9.64 -0.45
N ALA A 122 14.46 -9.75 -0.87
CA ALA A 122 13.48 -10.67 -0.31
C ALA A 122 13.95 -12.14 -0.46
N ARG A 123 13.62 -12.95 0.53
CA ARG A 123 14.01 -14.36 0.57
C ARG A 123 12.81 -15.28 0.79
N GLY A 124 12.92 -16.49 0.26
CA GLY A 124 11.89 -17.50 0.37
C GLY A 124 10.93 -17.51 -0.82
N ARG A 125 9.82 -18.21 -0.65
CA ARG A 125 8.77 -18.34 -1.66
C ARG A 125 7.60 -17.45 -1.32
N PHE A 126 7.01 -16.83 -2.33
CA PHE A 126 5.80 -16.02 -2.24
C PHE A 126 4.75 -16.58 -3.21
N ASP A 127 3.51 -16.59 -2.80
CA ASP A 127 2.39 -17.03 -3.63
C ASP A 127 1.90 -15.88 -4.53
N HIS A 128 2.03 -14.64 -4.04
CA HIS A 128 1.63 -13.44 -4.78
C HIS A 128 2.73 -12.38 -4.74
N LEU A 129 2.88 -11.70 -5.86
CA LEU A 129 3.71 -10.53 -6.03
C LEU A 129 2.83 -9.34 -6.42
N TRP A 130 2.89 -8.27 -5.64
CA TRP A 130 2.23 -7.00 -5.91
C TRP A 130 3.26 -5.97 -6.35
N MET A 131 3.04 -5.40 -7.51
CA MET A 131 3.87 -4.32 -8.05
C MET A 131 2.96 -3.33 -8.76
N VAL A 132 2.59 -2.27 -8.05
CA VAL A 132 1.66 -1.25 -8.55
C VAL A 132 2.43 0.05 -8.78
N SER A 133 2.37 0.58 -9.99
CA SER A 133 2.99 1.87 -10.37
C SER A 133 4.50 1.98 -10.11
N VAL A 134 5.21 0.88 -9.93
CA VAL A 134 6.66 0.88 -9.68
C VAL A 134 7.45 1.19 -10.94
N LEU A 135 7.02 0.63 -12.08
CA LEU A 135 7.72 0.78 -13.36
C LEU A 135 7.54 2.16 -14.00
N ASN A 136 6.55 2.93 -13.53
CA ASN A 136 6.32 4.31 -14.00
C ASN A 136 6.85 5.37 -13.02
N ASP A 137 7.73 5.00 -12.09
CA ASP A 137 8.44 5.95 -11.25
C ASP A 137 9.54 6.65 -12.07
N PRO A 138 9.42 7.96 -12.35
CA PRO A 138 10.36 8.69 -13.19
C PRO A 138 11.77 8.78 -12.57
N GLU A 139 11.90 8.67 -11.26
CA GLU A 139 13.20 8.69 -10.58
C GLU A 139 13.98 7.39 -10.82
N ARG A 140 13.29 6.26 -10.92
CA ARG A 140 13.91 4.94 -11.12
C ARG A 140 13.98 4.52 -12.59
N PHE A 141 12.95 4.90 -13.35
CA PHE A 141 12.82 4.49 -14.75
C PHE A 141 12.52 5.72 -15.63
N PRO A 142 13.48 6.65 -15.74
CA PRO A 142 13.28 7.90 -16.48
C PRO A 142 12.92 7.64 -17.95
N ASP A 143 13.45 6.60 -18.55
CA ASP A 143 13.16 6.24 -19.94
C ASP A 143 11.73 5.74 -20.18
N LEU A 144 11.06 5.28 -19.13
CA LEU A 144 9.66 4.84 -19.18
C LEU A 144 8.68 5.94 -18.79
N SER A 145 9.17 7.02 -18.21
CA SER A 145 8.35 8.12 -17.72
C SER A 145 7.38 8.71 -18.76
N PRO A 146 7.79 8.96 -20.02
CA PRO A 146 6.89 9.46 -21.07
C PRO A 146 5.72 8.53 -21.37
N LEU A 147 5.94 7.22 -21.25
CA LEU A 147 4.91 6.21 -21.49
C LEU A 147 3.92 6.08 -20.33
N SER A 148 4.36 6.38 -19.12
CA SER A 148 3.56 6.22 -17.91
C SER A 148 2.60 7.37 -17.64
N TYR A 149 2.90 8.57 -18.10
CA TYR A 149 2.09 9.76 -17.86
C TYR A 149 1.12 10.12 -18.98
N GLY A 150 0.97 9.29 -19.99
CA GLY A 150 -0.12 9.39 -20.95
C GLY A 150 -0.11 10.66 -21.80
N ASN A 151 1.05 11.16 -22.15
CA ASN A 151 1.20 12.26 -23.12
C ASN A 151 1.15 11.75 -24.55
#